data_d28dd4165cd791e5057dec8bbaccf251
#
_entry.id   d28dd4165cd791e5057dec8bbaccf251
#
_cell.length_a   1.000
_cell.length_b   1.000
_cell.length_c   1.000
_cell.angle_alpha   90.00
_cell.angle_beta   90.00
_cell.angle_gamma   90.00
#
_symmetry.space_group_name_H-M   'P 1'
#
loop_
_entity.id
_entity.type
_entity.pdbx_description
1 polymer ?
#
loop_
_entity_poly.entity_id
_entity_poly.type
_entity_poly.pdbx_seq_one_letter_code
_entity_poly.pdbx_strand_id
1 'polypeptide(L)'
;MARGGFPGMGNMNNLMKQAKKMQEQMERMQEELEEKTVDATVGGGMVTVVANGKKEVLSIEIQEEAVDPDDVEMLQDLILAAVNEALRKADEMV
;
A
#
# COMPACT_ATOMS: atom_id res chain seq x y z
N MET A 1 -29.41 43.78 0.80
CA MET A 1 -28.99 43.45 0.53
C MET A 1 -28.56 42.74 0.10
N ALA A 2 -28.41 42.50 -0.15
CA ALA A 2 -28.00 41.85 -0.58
C ALA A 2 -27.25 41.47 -0.83
N ARG A 3 -26.78 41.45 -0.62
CA ARG A 3 -26.02 41.08 -0.87
C ARG A 3 -25.82 40.32 -1.41
N GLY A 4 -26.16 40.34 -1.76
CA GLY A 4 -25.95 39.62 -2.42
C GLY A 4 -25.16 38.95 -2.72
N GLY A 5 -24.93 39.42 -2.72
CA GLY A 5 -23.92 38.91 -2.99
C GLY A 5 -23.80 37.56 -2.91
N PHE A 6 -23.83 37.07 -3.78
CA PHE A 6 -23.36 35.87 -3.79
C PHE A 6 -21.88 35.95 -3.80
N PRO A 7 -21.31 36.14 -2.68
CA PRO A 7 -19.90 35.90 -2.60
C PRO A 7 -19.63 34.47 -3.07
N GLY A 8 -20.71 33.76 -3.20
CA GLY A 8 -20.65 32.42 -3.60
C GLY A 8 -20.03 32.09 -4.93
N MET A 9 -20.13 32.96 -5.89
CA MET A 9 -19.56 32.65 -7.20
C MET A 9 -18.04 32.66 -7.19
N GLY A 10 -17.44 33.63 -6.56
CA GLY A 10 -16.01 33.65 -6.37
C GLY A 10 -15.53 32.51 -5.51
N ASN A 11 -16.31 32.20 -4.46
CA ASN A 11 -15.97 31.10 -3.56
C ASN A 11 -16.10 29.75 -4.24
N MET A 12 -17.03 29.60 -5.17
CA MET A 12 -17.16 28.35 -5.90
C MET A 12 -15.95 28.06 -6.75
N ASN A 13 -15.41 29.06 -7.43
CA ASN A 13 -14.19 28.87 -8.18
C ASN A 13 -13.00 28.52 -7.28
N ASN A 14 -12.91 29.15 -6.13
CA ASN A 14 -11.87 28.81 -5.17
C ASN A 14 -12.03 27.41 -4.60
N LEU A 15 -13.27 27.03 -4.32
CA LEU A 15 -13.56 25.69 -3.82
C LEU A 15 -13.23 24.62 -4.85
N MET A 16 -13.53 24.91 -6.11
CA MET A 16 -13.21 23.97 -7.19
C MET A 16 -11.70 23.82 -7.36
N LYS A 17 -10.97 24.91 -7.26
CA LYS A 17 -9.51 24.89 -7.32
C LYS A 17 -8.92 24.10 -6.15
N GLN A 18 -9.47 24.30 -4.96
CA GLN A 18 -9.02 23.58 -3.78
C GLN A 18 -9.32 22.09 -3.89
N ALA A 19 -10.50 21.75 -4.38
CA ALA A 19 -10.88 20.35 -4.58
C ALA A 19 -9.96 19.68 -5.58
N LYS A 20 -9.62 20.39 -6.65
CA LYS A 20 -8.70 19.86 -7.67
C LYS A 20 -7.31 19.65 -7.10
N LYS A 21 -6.82 20.61 -6.29
CA LYS A 21 -5.53 20.49 -5.61
C LYS A 21 -5.50 19.28 -4.68
N MET A 22 -6.58 19.13 -3.92
CA MET A 22 -6.70 17.98 -3.00
C MET A 22 -6.68 16.67 -3.77
N GLN A 23 -7.38 16.61 -4.89
CA GLN A 23 -7.40 15.43 -5.73
C GLN A 23 -6.01 15.11 -6.28
N GLU A 24 -5.29 16.13 -6.74
CA GLU A 24 -3.93 15.97 -7.23
C GLU A 24 -2.99 15.49 -6.13
N GLN A 25 -3.15 16.01 -4.91
CA GLN A 25 -2.36 15.58 -3.76
C GLN A 25 -2.66 14.14 -3.39
N MET A 26 -3.93 13.75 -3.43
CA MET A 26 -4.31 12.37 -3.15
C MET A 26 -3.72 11.41 -4.18
N GLU A 27 -3.76 11.79 -5.44
CA GLU A 27 -3.16 10.98 -6.51
C GLU A 27 -1.66 10.82 -6.30
N ARG A 28 -0.98 11.91 -5.92
CA ARG A 28 0.46 11.86 -5.64
C ARG A 28 0.77 10.96 -4.44
N MET A 29 -0.05 11.07 -3.40
CA MET A 29 0.12 10.23 -2.22
C MET A 29 -0.05 8.75 -2.56
N GLN A 30 -1.01 8.43 -3.41
CA GLN A 30 -1.21 7.06 -3.85
C GLN A 30 -0.04 6.56 -4.69
N GLU A 31 0.50 7.39 -5.56
CA GLU A 31 1.68 7.05 -6.35
C GLU A 31 2.89 6.81 -5.44
N GLU A 32 3.06 7.65 -4.43
CA GLU A 32 4.14 7.49 -3.46
C GLU A 32 4.01 6.17 -2.68
N LEU A 33 2.78 5.81 -2.32
CA LEU A 33 2.52 4.56 -1.63
C LEU A 33 2.81 3.35 -2.53
N GLU A 34 2.53 3.46 -3.84
CA GLU A 34 2.87 2.41 -4.77
C GLU A 34 4.37 2.19 -4.89
N GLU A 35 5.15 3.27 -4.77
CA GLU A 35 6.61 3.21 -4.89
C GLU A 35 7.30 2.78 -3.61
N LYS A 36 6.68 2.99 -2.46
CA LYS A 36 7.25 2.59 -1.18
C LYS A 36 7.01 1.11 -0.95
N THR A 37 8.06 0.41 -0.61
CA THR A 37 7.98 -1.03 -0.40
C THR A 37 8.42 -1.42 1.00
N VAL A 38 7.86 -2.51 1.48
CA VAL A 38 8.28 -3.18 2.69
C VAL A 38 8.55 -4.63 2.37
N ASP A 39 9.38 -5.25 3.17
CA ASP A 39 9.65 -6.67 3.01
C ASP A 39 9.46 -7.40 4.33
N ALA A 40 9.11 -8.66 4.24
CA ALA A 40 8.98 -9.54 5.38
C ALA A 40 9.67 -10.84 5.07
N THR A 41 10.53 -11.27 5.97
CA THR A 41 11.29 -12.50 5.82
C THR A 41 10.96 -13.41 6.99
N VAL A 42 10.66 -14.65 6.70
CA VAL A 42 10.32 -15.65 7.73
C VAL A 42 11.14 -16.91 7.54
N GLY A 43 11.13 -17.76 8.57
CA GLY A 43 11.81 -19.05 8.51
C GLY A 43 13.30 -18.96 8.36
N GLY A 44 13.93 -17.94 8.95
CA GLY A 44 15.38 -17.79 8.86
C GLY A 44 15.86 -17.45 7.46
N GLY A 45 15.03 -16.77 6.68
CA GLY A 45 15.38 -16.38 5.32
C GLY A 45 14.78 -17.26 4.24
N MET A 46 13.96 -18.23 4.63
CA MET A 46 13.38 -19.18 3.69
C MET A 46 12.41 -18.55 2.72
N VAL A 47 11.58 -17.62 3.20
CA VAL A 47 10.57 -16.96 2.37
C VAL A 47 10.63 -15.46 2.64
N THR A 48 10.69 -14.68 1.56
CA THR A 48 10.66 -13.21 1.64
C THR A 48 9.54 -12.70 0.73
N VAL A 49 8.69 -11.84 1.29
CA VAL A 49 7.59 -11.22 0.56
C VAL A 49 7.80 -9.72 0.55
N VAL A 50 7.64 -9.10 -0.62
CA VAL A 50 7.72 -7.66 -0.78
C VAL A 50 6.33 -7.15 -1.12
N ALA A 51 5.90 -6.09 -0.42
CA ALA A 51 4.61 -5.44 -0.67
C ALA A 51 4.83 -3.93 -0.72
N ASN A 52 3.88 -3.23 -1.35
CA ASN A 52 3.93 -1.77 -1.38
C ASN A 52 2.94 -1.17 -0.38
N GLY A 53 2.93 0.16 -0.28
CA GLY A 53 2.06 0.86 0.66
C GLY A 53 0.58 0.75 0.34
N LYS A 54 0.22 0.31 -0.85
CA LYS A 54 -1.17 0.05 -1.22
C LYS A 54 -1.60 -1.38 -0.90
N LYS A 55 -0.76 -2.12 -0.18
CA LYS A 55 -1.03 -3.50 0.24
C LYS A 55 -1.10 -4.47 -0.94
N GLU A 56 -0.29 -4.19 -1.95
CA GLU A 56 -0.13 -5.11 -3.07
C GLU A 56 1.13 -5.93 -2.85
N VAL A 57 1.01 -7.24 -2.97
CA VAL A 57 2.18 -8.13 -2.92
C VAL A 57 2.87 -8.05 -4.27
N LEU A 58 4.12 -7.62 -4.26
CA LEU A 58 4.88 -7.42 -5.49
C LEU A 58 5.73 -8.64 -5.86
N SER A 59 6.25 -9.33 -4.86
CA SER A 59 7.07 -10.52 -5.12
C SER A 59 7.05 -11.46 -3.93
N ILE A 60 7.27 -12.72 -4.23
CA ILE A 60 7.47 -13.78 -3.24
C ILE A 60 8.73 -14.52 -3.64
N GLU A 61 9.72 -14.54 -2.76
CA GLU A 61 10.97 -15.21 -3.01
C GLU A 61 11.08 -16.39 -2.05
N ILE A 62 11.28 -17.56 -2.59
CA ILE A 62 11.33 -18.82 -1.82
C ILE A 62 12.68 -19.46 -2.07
N GLN A 63 13.41 -19.76 -0.98
CA GLN A 63 14.67 -20.49 -1.10
C GLN A 63 14.38 -21.95 -1.42
N GLU A 64 15.24 -22.56 -2.22
CA GLU A 64 15.05 -23.95 -2.65
C GLU A 64 14.97 -24.90 -1.46
N GLU A 65 15.72 -24.61 -0.40
CA GLU A 65 15.73 -25.43 0.82
C GLU A 65 14.35 -25.50 1.50
N ALA A 66 13.49 -24.51 1.24
CA ALA A 66 12.15 -24.48 1.83
C ALA A 66 11.17 -25.36 1.05
N VAL A 67 11.53 -25.80 -0.14
CA VAL A 67 10.64 -26.59 -1.00
C VAL A 67 10.90 -28.06 -0.76
N ASP A 68 10.06 -28.65 0.07
CA ASP A 68 10.12 -30.06 0.39
C ASP A 68 8.79 -30.70 -0.05
N PRO A 69 8.82 -31.57 -1.07
CA PRO A 69 7.58 -32.20 -1.53
C PRO A 69 6.90 -33.07 -0.47
N ASP A 70 7.64 -33.49 0.54
CA ASP A 70 7.08 -34.30 1.61
C ASP A 70 6.50 -33.45 2.75
N ASP A 71 6.71 -32.13 2.72
CA ASP A 71 6.20 -31.23 3.74
C ASP A 71 5.72 -29.92 3.12
N VAL A 72 4.67 -30.01 2.31
CA VAL A 72 4.09 -28.87 1.63
C VAL A 72 3.41 -27.91 2.63
N GLU A 73 2.89 -28.46 3.73
CA GLU A 73 2.24 -27.63 4.75
C GLU A 73 3.19 -26.62 5.38
N MET A 74 4.44 -27.02 5.62
CA MET A 74 5.44 -26.11 6.15
C MET A 74 5.63 -24.92 5.22
N LEU A 75 5.74 -25.17 3.92
CA LEU A 75 5.91 -24.11 2.93
C LEU A 75 4.69 -23.19 2.90
N GLN A 76 3.49 -23.76 2.95
CA GLN A 76 2.25 -22.97 2.98
C GLN A 76 2.21 -22.07 4.19
N ASP A 77 2.59 -22.57 5.35
CA ASP A 77 2.60 -21.78 6.58
C ASP A 77 3.63 -20.65 6.52
N LEU A 78 4.80 -20.92 5.95
CA LEU A 78 5.84 -19.90 5.79
C LEU A 78 5.37 -18.78 4.86
N ILE A 79 4.75 -19.15 3.73
CA ILE A 79 4.24 -18.16 2.78
C ILE A 79 3.14 -17.33 3.42
N LEU A 80 2.22 -17.98 4.11
CA LEU A 80 1.12 -17.30 4.78
C LEU A 80 1.64 -16.30 5.81
N ALA A 81 2.59 -16.72 6.62
CA ALA A 81 3.18 -15.85 7.63
C ALA A 81 3.90 -14.66 7.00
N ALA A 82 4.66 -14.90 5.91
CA ALA A 82 5.40 -13.83 5.24
C ALA A 82 4.47 -12.81 4.59
N VAL A 83 3.42 -13.29 3.92
CA VAL A 83 2.43 -12.41 3.28
C VAL A 83 1.72 -11.56 4.32
N ASN A 84 1.25 -12.17 5.40
CA ASN A 84 0.55 -11.43 6.44
C ASN A 84 1.44 -10.41 7.12
N GLU A 85 2.70 -10.74 7.36
CA GLU A 85 3.65 -9.81 7.96
C GLU A 85 3.96 -8.65 7.02
N ALA A 86 4.14 -8.92 5.72
CA ALA A 86 4.38 -7.87 4.73
C ALA A 86 3.19 -6.92 4.64
N LEU A 87 1.97 -7.46 4.62
CA LEU A 87 0.76 -6.64 4.56
C LEU A 87 0.58 -5.83 5.84
N ARG A 88 0.93 -6.38 6.99
CA ARG A 88 0.88 -5.66 8.25
C ARG A 88 1.86 -4.48 8.23
N LYS A 89 3.07 -4.69 7.73
CA LYS A 89 4.06 -3.62 7.59
C LYS A 89 3.59 -2.56 6.59
N ALA A 90 2.97 -2.98 5.50
CA ALA A 90 2.41 -2.03 4.52
C ALA A 90 1.31 -1.17 5.15
N ASP A 91 0.49 -1.76 6.01
CA ASP A 91 -0.57 -1.05 6.70
C ASP A 91 -0.01 0.03 7.64
N GLU A 92 1.12 -0.21 8.23
CA GLU A 92 1.78 0.76 9.11
C GLU A 92 2.30 1.99 8.38
N MET A 93 2.45 1.91 7.04
CA MET A 93 2.90 3.05 6.24
C MET A 93 1.82 4.10 6.01
N VAL A 94 0.56 3.77 6.26
CA VAL A 94 -0.57 4.64 5.93
C VAL A 94 -1.02 5.48 7.12
#